data_71bd57afdedc7c52833b4d3ff2bf7e28
#
_entry.id   71bd57afdedc7c52833b4d3ff2bf7e28
#
_cell.length_a   1.000
_cell.length_b   1.000
_cell.length_c   1.000
_cell.angle_alpha   90.00
_cell.angle_beta   90.00
_cell.angle_gamma   90.00
#
_symmetry.space_group_name_H-M   'P 1'
#
loop_
_entity.id
_entity.type
_entity.pdbx_description
1 polymer ?
#
loop_
_entity_poly.entity_id
_entity_poly.type
_entity_poly.pdbx_seq_one_letter_code
_entity_poly.pdbx_strand_id
1 'polypeptide(L)'
;MSDRLSRRRYVAGTGAALALGTLAGCSGGGDGGDGSDGSDSSDGSDGSDGGSGGAGEALDDVPGEIDDYLADARMYEGTIADYTGQDEVTVAVGAGDIGYAFDPPAIRIDSSTTVVWEWTGQGGAHNVASVEASESDFESGNAVAEEGTTFEQSFDNTGIQLYQCTPHQGNGMLGAIEVVES
;
A
#
# COMPACT_ATOMS: atom_id res chain seq x y z
N MET A 1 -6.14 -15.16 -42.46
CA MET A 1 -6.84 -16.30 -41.84
C MET A 1 -5.79 -17.06 -41.03
N SER A 2 -5.72 -16.83 -39.74
CA SER A 2 -4.95 -17.68 -38.80
C SER A 2 -5.51 -17.42 -37.40
N ASP A 3 -6.42 -18.28 -37.02
CA ASP A 3 -6.94 -18.38 -35.66
C ASP A 3 -5.87 -18.78 -34.66
N ARG A 4 -5.63 -17.95 -33.66
CA ARG A 4 -4.84 -18.34 -32.48
C ARG A 4 -5.79 -18.59 -31.31
N LEU A 5 -6.03 -19.86 -31.06
CA LEU A 5 -6.81 -20.36 -29.94
C LEU A 5 -6.07 -20.12 -28.62
N SER A 6 -6.67 -19.31 -27.77
CA SER A 6 -6.27 -19.11 -26.36
C SER A 6 -6.56 -20.37 -25.54
N ARG A 7 -5.53 -20.95 -24.95
CA ARG A 7 -5.66 -22.09 -24.04
C ARG A 7 -5.78 -21.59 -22.59
N ARG A 8 -7.00 -21.45 -22.14
CA ARG A 8 -7.30 -21.33 -20.71
C ARG A 8 -6.98 -22.66 -20.03
N ARG A 9 -5.99 -22.67 -19.14
CA ARG A 9 -5.77 -23.79 -18.21
C ARG A 9 -6.46 -23.47 -16.89
N TYR A 10 -7.59 -24.11 -16.65
CA TYR A 10 -8.21 -24.19 -15.33
C TYR A 10 -7.42 -25.19 -14.48
N VAL A 11 -6.88 -24.77 -13.36
CA VAL A 11 -6.39 -25.66 -12.32
C VAL A 11 -7.39 -25.63 -11.18
N ALA A 12 -8.19 -26.68 -11.08
CA ALA A 12 -9.03 -26.95 -9.93
C ALA A 12 -8.19 -27.70 -8.89
N GLY A 13 -7.92 -27.07 -7.76
CA GLY A 13 -7.27 -27.69 -6.60
C GLY A 13 -8.22 -27.77 -5.42
N THR A 14 -8.79 -28.94 -5.21
CA THR A 14 -9.59 -29.28 -4.03
C THR A 14 -8.66 -29.75 -2.93
N GLY A 15 -8.71 -29.15 -1.75
CA GLY A 15 -7.97 -29.63 -0.57
C GLY A 15 -8.64 -29.18 0.71
N ALA A 16 -9.52 -30.02 1.25
CA ALA A 16 -10.10 -29.87 2.59
C ALA A 16 -9.18 -30.52 3.61
N ALA A 17 -8.84 -29.83 4.69
CA ALA A 17 -8.35 -30.46 5.92
C ALA A 17 -8.83 -29.66 7.14
N LEU A 18 -9.78 -30.23 7.85
CA LEU A 18 -10.25 -29.85 9.18
C LEU A 18 -9.24 -30.32 10.22
N ALA A 19 -8.79 -29.45 11.11
CA ALA A 19 -8.17 -29.83 12.37
C ALA A 19 -8.74 -28.98 13.52
N LEU A 20 -9.64 -29.61 14.27
CA LEU A 20 -10.13 -29.14 15.57
C LEU A 20 -9.06 -29.39 16.62
N GLY A 21 -8.61 -28.35 17.30
CA GLY A 21 -7.73 -28.44 18.47
C GLY A 21 -8.28 -27.57 19.59
N THR A 22 -9.01 -28.19 20.51
CA THR A 22 -9.44 -27.61 21.79
C THR A 22 -8.31 -27.77 22.81
N LEU A 23 -7.90 -26.70 23.48
CA LEU A 23 -7.20 -26.79 24.77
C LEU A 23 -7.75 -25.74 25.72
N ALA A 24 -8.38 -26.29 26.74
CA ALA A 24 -8.89 -25.59 27.89
C ALA A 24 -7.80 -25.32 28.92
N GLY A 25 -7.94 -24.24 29.66
CA GLY A 25 -7.66 -24.19 31.10
C GLY A 25 -6.28 -23.73 31.53
N CYS A 26 -6.24 -22.62 32.29
CA CYS A 26 -5.93 -22.70 33.73
C CYS A 26 -6.18 -21.34 34.38
N SER A 27 -7.08 -21.38 35.34
CA SER A 27 -7.24 -20.36 36.36
C SER A 27 -6.13 -20.52 37.42
N GLY A 28 -5.60 -19.42 37.89
CA GLY A 28 -4.70 -19.37 39.05
C GLY A 28 -4.75 -17.99 39.68
N GLY A 29 -5.47 -17.83 40.74
CA GLY A 29 -5.51 -16.64 41.58
C GLY A 29 -4.28 -16.54 42.45
N GLY A 30 -3.92 -15.35 42.87
CA GLY A 30 -2.84 -15.04 43.83
C GLY A 30 -2.84 -13.58 44.19
N ASP A 31 -3.24 -13.34 45.39
CA ASP A 31 -3.39 -12.14 46.20
C ASP A 31 -2.09 -11.32 46.41
N GLY A 32 -2.21 -10.00 46.50
CA GLY A 32 -1.52 -9.17 47.48
C GLY A 32 -0.22 -8.48 47.06
N GLY A 33 -0.19 -7.16 47.17
CA GLY A 33 1.05 -6.41 47.38
C GLY A 33 1.08 -4.97 46.82
N ASP A 34 0.79 -4.04 47.72
CA ASP A 34 1.03 -2.59 47.69
C ASP A 34 2.42 -2.18 47.20
N GLY A 35 2.53 -1.03 46.51
CA GLY A 35 3.80 -0.34 46.32
C GLY A 35 3.86 0.67 45.17
N SER A 36 3.59 1.88 45.44
CA SER A 36 3.90 3.20 44.87
C SER A 36 4.91 3.36 43.74
N ASP A 37 4.55 4.36 42.86
CA ASP A 37 5.37 5.36 42.18
C ASP A 37 6.28 4.95 41.01
N GLY A 38 5.99 5.52 39.86
CA GLY A 38 6.88 5.60 38.73
C GLY A 38 6.14 5.98 37.45
N SER A 39 5.94 7.31 37.26
CA SER A 39 5.52 7.87 35.97
C SER A 39 6.58 7.59 34.91
N ASP A 40 6.22 6.89 33.86
CA ASP A 40 6.87 7.01 32.57
C ASP A 40 5.83 6.82 31.47
N SER A 41 5.52 7.93 30.84
CA SER A 41 4.67 8.01 29.67
C SER A 41 5.45 7.45 28.49
N SER A 42 5.10 6.28 28.04
CA SER A 42 5.48 5.79 26.73
C SER A 42 4.19 5.66 25.92
N ASP A 43 3.97 6.67 25.07
CA ASP A 43 2.99 6.61 23.99
C ASP A 43 3.32 5.42 23.09
N GLY A 44 2.59 4.35 23.24
CA GLY A 44 2.55 3.24 22.32
C GLY A 44 1.42 3.51 21.31
N SER A 45 1.76 4.04 20.16
CA SER A 45 0.85 4.04 19.02
C SER A 45 0.62 2.60 18.59
N ASP A 46 -0.56 2.08 18.88
CA ASP A 46 -1.07 0.84 18.32
C ASP A 46 -1.34 1.08 16.83
N GLY A 47 -0.40 0.67 15.99
CA GLY A 47 -0.59 0.52 14.56
C GLY A 47 -1.46 -0.69 14.29
N SER A 48 -2.61 -0.49 13.67
CA SER A 48 -3.45 -1.55 13.14
C SER A 48 -2.72 -2.28 12.03
N ASP A 49 -2.30 -3.51 12.32
CA ASP A 49 -1.86 -4.49 11.34
C ASP A 49 -3.04 -4.90 10.43
N GLY A 50 -2.88 -4.64 9.16
CA GLY A 50 -3.77 -5.15 8.13
C GLY A 50 -3.12 -5.06 6.75
N GLY A 51 -2.21 -5.98 6.45
CA GLY A 51 -1.62 -6.10 5.12
C GLY A 51 -0.24 -6.76 5.19
N SER A 52 -0.11 -7.93 4.59
CA SER A 52 1.11 -8.76 4.59
C SER A 52 2.14 -8.26 3.55
N GLY A 53 2.56 -7.02 3.68
CA GLY A 53 3.77 -6.47 3.11
C GLY A 53 4.46 -5.73 4.25
N GLY A 54 5.71 -6.04 4.55
CA GLY A 54 6.45 -5.35 5.61
C GLY A 54 6.39 -3.85 5.37
N ALA A 55 6.05 -3.08 6.40
CA ALA A 55 6.03 -1.63 6.29
C ALA A 55 7.43 -1.14 5.86
N GLY A 56 7.49 -0.34 4.79
CA GLY A 56 8.74 0.26 4.34
C GLY A 56 9.33 1.17 5.43
N GLU A 57 10.65 1.25 5.49
CA GLU A 57 11.32 2.21 6.38
C GLU A 57 11.05 3.64 5.89
N ALA A 58 10.55 4.51 6.77
CA ALA A 58 10.30 5.90 6.41
C ALA A 58 11.65 6.66 6.37
N LEU A 59 11.94 7.29 5.22
CA LEU A 59 13.14 8.08 5.00
C LEU A 59 12.79 9.56 4.77
N ASP A 60 13.58 10.47 5.36
CA ASP A 60 13.46 11.92 5.17
C ASP A 60 14.15 12.40 3.87
N ASP A 61 14.89 11.52 3.19
CA ASP A 61 15.59 11.83 1.93
C ASP A 61 14.65 11.65 0.74
N VAL A 62 13.75 12.60 0.57
CA VAL A 62 12.75 12.62 -0.52
C VAL A 62 13.27 13.45 -1.68
N PRO A 63 13.21 12.96 -2.95
CA PRO A 63 13.47 13.79 -4.12
C PRO A 63 12.57 15.01 -4.16
N GLY A 64 13.17 16.20 -4.45
CA GLY A 64 12.43 17.46 -4.44
C GLY A 64 11.23 17.48 -5.39
N GLU A 65 11.28 16.75 -6.49
CA GLU A 65 10.16 16.60 -7.43
C GLU A 65 8.96 15.88 -6.80
N ILE A 66 9.21 14.86 -5.98
CA ILE A 66 8.17 14.16 -5.22
C ILE A 66 7.62 15.07 -4.13
N ASP A 67 8.50 15.72 -3.37
CA ASP A 67 8.11 16.61 -2.27
C ASP A 67 7.24 17.78 -2.76
N ASP A 68 7.64 18.42 -3.88
CA ASP A 68 6.87 19.48 -4.51
C ASP A 68 5.51 18.99 -5.04
N TYR A 69 5.46 17.80 -5.65
CA TYR A 69 4.23 17.23 -6.20
C TYR A 69 3.24 16.81 -5.12
N LEU A 70 3.73 16.24 -4.03
CA LEU A 70 2.93 15.74 -2.92
C LEU A 70 2.65 16.78 -1.83
N ALA A 71 3.08 18.03 -1.98
CA ALA A 71 2.93 19.06 -0.95
C ALA A 71 1.48 19.23 -0.43
N ASP A 72 0.49 19.01 -1.29
CA ASP A 72 -0.94 19.06 -0.93
C ASP A 72 -1.59 17.65 -0.88
N ALA A 73 -0.79 16.59 -0.96
CA ALA A 73 -1.29 15.22 -0.94
C ALA A 73 -1.73 14.81 0.46
N ARG A 74 -2.82 14.03 0.52
CA ARG A 74 -3.28 13.47 1.79
C ARG A 74 -2.33 12.38 2.27
N MET A 75 -2.14 12.31 3.58
CA MET A 75 -1.27 11.37 4.29
C MET A 75 0.24 11.53 3.97
N TYR A 76 0.62 12.52 3.16
CA TYR A 76 2.02 12.82 2.93
C TYR A 76 2.56 13.74 4.04
N GLU A 77 3.66 13.34 4.68
CA GLU A 77 4.27 14.04 5.81
C GLU A 77 5.75 14.41 5.55
N GLY A 78 6.16 14.45 4.26
CA GLY A 78 7.54 14.76 3.88
C GLY A 78 8.50 13.57 3.99
N THR A 79 7.99 12.35 3.96
CA THR A 79 8.80 11.12 4.00
C THR A 79 8.46 10.20 2.84
N ILE A 80 9.41 9.34 2.48
CA ILE A 80 9.23 8.27 1.48
C ILE A 80 9.45 6.92 2.14
N ALA A 81 8.55 5.97 1.90
CA ALA A 81 8.68 4.61 2.43
C ALA A 81 9.61 3.79 1.53
N ASP A 82 10.71 3.28 2.08
CA ASP A 82 11.72 2.51 1.36
C ASP A 82 11.36 1.01 1.32
N TYR A 83 11.16 0.52 0.12
CA TYR A 83 10.88 -0.88 -0.19
C TYR A 83 11.95 -1.50 -1.09
N THR A 84 13.15 -0.91 -1.16
CA THR A 84 14.26 -1.50 -1.93
C THR A 84 14.57 -2.91 -1.44
N GLY A 85 14.87 -3.82 -2.37
CA GLY A 85 15.08 -5.23 -2.09
C GLY A 85 13.80 -6.07 -1.98
N GLN A 86 12.61 -5.50 -2.23
CA GLN A 86 11.35 -6.24 -2.27
C GLN A 86 10.89 -6.49 -3.71
N ASP A 87 10.40 -7.69 -3.97
CA ASP A 87 9.89 -8.08 -5.30
C ASP A 87 8.52 -7.45 -5.59
N GLU A 88 7.74 -7.18 -4.54
CA GLU A 88 6.36 -6.65 -4.64
C GLU A 88 6.05 -5.69 -3.49
N VAL A 89 5.32 -4.61 -3.79
CA VAL A 89 4.86 -3.61 -2.83
C VAL A 89 3.38 -3.31 -3.06
N THR A 90 2.60 -3.28 -1.99
CA THR A 90 1.18 -2.91 -2.06
C THR A 90 0.95 -1.47 -1.63
N VAL A 91 0.16 -0.73 -2.42
CA VAL A 91 -0.34 0.62 -2.13
C VAL A 91 -1.85 0.57 -2.01
N ALA A 92 -2.39 0.94 -0.85
CA ALA A 92 -3.83 1.00 -0.66
C ALA A 92 -4.45 2.20 -1.41
N VAL A 93 -5.56 1.96 -2.12
CA VAL A 93 -6.33 2.97 -2.86
C VAL A 93 -7.62 3.27 -2.13
N GLY A 94 -7.82 4.52 -1.72
CA GLY A 94 -8.94 4.90 -0.89
C GLY A 94 -8.63 4.81 0.61
N ALA A 95 -7.41 5.17 0.99
CA ALA A 95 -6.96 5.23 2.37
C ALA A 95 -7.31 6.57 3.05
N GLY A 96 -6.98 6.66 4.34
CA GLY A 96 -7.23 7.84 5.17
C GLY A 96 -8.69 7.96 5.63
N ASP A 97 -8.97 8.93 6.49
CA ASP A 97 -10.26 9.10 7.19
C ASP A 97 -11.49 9.19 6.26
N ILE A 98 -11.30 9.71 5.05
CA ILE A 98 -12.39 9.89 4.07
C ILE A 98 -12.20 9.07 2.79
N GLY A 99 -11.18 8.20 2.75
CA GLY A 99 -10.89 7.36 1.61
C GLY A 99 -10.34 8.10 0.38
N TYR A 100 -9.68 9.24 0.54
CA TYR A 100 -9.12 10.03 -0.56
C TYR A 100 -7.60 10.12 -0.50
N ALA A 101 -6.95 9.00 -0.22
CA ALA A 101 -5.49 8.90 -0.20
C ALA A 101 -5.02 7.61 -0.86
N PHE A 102 -3.76 7.61 -1.28
CA PHE A 102 -2.94 6.42 -1.47
C PHE A 102 -2.12 6.20 -0.20
N ASP A 103 -1.90 4.96 0.19
CA ASP A 103 -1.13 4.62 1.39
C ASP A 103 -0.19 3.42 1.11
N PRO A 104 1.13 3.63 1.19
CA PRO A 104 1.84 4.90 1.38
C PRO A 104 1.69 5.86 0.18
N PRO A 105 1.72 7.21 0.40
CA PRO A 105 1.63 8.19 -0.67
C PRO A 105 2.92 8.33 -1.48
N ALA A 106 4.07 8.02 -0.88
CA ALA A 106 5.38 8.04 -1.52
C ALA A 106 6.16 6.75 -1.20
N ILE A 107 6.67 6.07 -2.22
CA ILE A 107 7.47 4.85 -2.08
C ILE A 107 8.75 4.92 -2.89
N ARG A 108 9.83 4.29 -2.39
CA ARG A 108 11.07 4.01 -3.12
C ARG A 108 11.16 2.52 -3.37
N ILE A 109 11.43 2.12 -4.59
CA ILE A 109 11.52 0.72 -5.02
C ILE A 109 12.71 0.50 -5.95
N ASP A 110 13.14 -0.74 -6.09
CA ASP A 110 14.07 -1.14 -7.15
C ASP A 110 13.37 -1.21 -8.51
N SER A 111 14.14 -1.01 -9.59
CA SER A 111 13.69 -1.40 -10.92
C SER A 111 13.41 -2.90 -10.94
N SER A 112 12.30 -3.33 -11.52
CA SER A 112 11.75 -4.69 -11.48
C SER A 112 10.79 -5.03 -10.32
N THR A 113 10.73 -4.24 -9.27
CA THR A 113 9.68 -4.39 -8.24
C THR A 113 8.31 -4.17 -8.87
N THR A 114 7.36 -5.03 -8.51
CA THR A 114 5.97 -4.88 -8.91
C THR A 114 5.21 -4.08 -7.87
N VAL A 115 4.56 -2.99 -8.29
CA VAL A 115 3.65 -2.24 -7.43
C VAL A 115 2.23 -2.72 -7.67
N VAL A 116 1.55 -3.09 -6.59
CA VAL A 116 0.15 -3.52 -6.57
C VAL A 116 -0.68 -2.46 -5.89
N TRP A 117 -1.57 -1.78 -6.61
CA TRP A 117 -2.57 -0.92 -6.01
C TRP A 117 -3.80 -1.75 -5.68
N GLU A 118 -4.20 -1.74 -4.41
CA GLU A 118 -5.36 -2.49 -3.92
C GLU A 118 -6.44 -1.54 -3.36
N TRP A 119 -7.68 -1.66 -3.88
CA TRP A 119 -8.80 -0.82 -3.47
C TRP A 119 -9.37 -1.24 -2.12
N THR A 120 -9.48 -0.29 -1.21
CA THR A 120 -10.08 -0.48 0.12
C THR A 120 -11.61 -0.47 0.12
N GLY A 121 -12.23 -0.06 -1.00
CA GLY A 121 -13.67 0.16 -1.10
C GLY A 121 -14.18 1.43 -0.44
N GLN A 122 -13.30 2.27 0.13
CA GLN A 122 -13.66 3.51 0.80
C GLN A 122 -13.50 4.73 -0.13
N GLY A 123 -14.22 5.83 0.18
CA GLY A 123 -14.11 7.11 -0.53
C GLY A 123 -14.80 7.15 -1.90
N GLY A 124 -15.47 6.09 -2.32
CA GLY A 124 -16.15 6.00 -3.61
C GLY A 124 -15.29 5.41 -4.72
N ALA A 125 -15.47 5.86 -5.96
CA ALA A 125 -14.78 5.30 -7.11
C ALA A 125 -13.41 5.95 -7.34
N HIS A 126 -12.37 5.14 -7.45
CA HIS A 126 -10.97 5.57 -7.66
C HIS A 126 -10.35 4.91 -8.90
N ASN A 127 -9.35 5.57 -9.43
CA ASN A 127 -8.41 5.00 -10.40
C ASN A 127 -6.98 5.41 -10.03
N VAL A 128 -6.03 4.80 -10.69
CA VAL A 128 -4.61 5.17 -10.70
C VAL A 128 -4.28 5.61 -12.11
N ALA A 129 -3.75 6.81 -12.27
CA ALA A 129 -3.35 7.34 -13.56
C ALA A 129 -2.08 8.19 -13.41
N SER A 130 -1.05 7.89 -14.20
CA SER A 130 0.15 8.72 -14.29
C SER A 130 -0.19 10.14 -14.77
N VAL A 131 0.65 11.11 -14.41
CA VAL A 131 0.54 12.49 -14.91
C VAL A 131 1.60 12.73 -15.99
N GLU A 132 1.47 13.83 -16.75
CA GLU A 132 2.40 14.18 -17.85
C GLU A 132 3.87 14.30 -17.40
N ALA A 133 4.11 14.64 -16.12
CA ALA A 133 5.45 14.74 -15.55
C ALA A 133 6.04 13.40 -15.09
N SER A 134 5.30 12.30 -15.15
CA SER A 134 5.79 10.97 -14.84
C SER A 134 6.74 10.44 -15.92
N GLU A 135 7.80 9.72 -15.53
CA GLU A 135 8.74 9.09 -16.47
C GLU A 135 8.11 7.95 -17.30
N SER A 136 7.00 7.39 -16.84
CA SER A 136 6.25 6.34 -17.53
C SER A 136 4.76 6.62 -17.56
N ASP A 137 4.10 6.16 -18.62
CA ASP A 137 2.64 6.20 -18.74
C ASP A 137 2.03 4.89 -18.21
N PHE A 138 1.11 4.99 -17.24
CA PHE A 138 0.35 3.86 -16.73
C PHE A 138 -1.04 4.29 -16.24
N GLU A 139 -2.01 3.40 -16.35
CA GLU A 139 -3.40 3.69 -15.99
C GLU A 139 -4.16 2.40 -15.63
N SER A 140 -4.90 2.43 -14.51
CA SER A 140 -5.78 1.33 -14.11
C SER A 140 -7.13 1.30 -14.88
N GLY A 141 -7.38 2.31 -15.71
CA GLY A 141 -8.63 2.47 -16.46
C GLY A 141 -9.66 3.33 -15.73
N ASN A 142 -10.95 2.98 -15.95
CA ASN A 142 -12.05 3.72 -15.33
C ASN A 142 -12.04 3.61 -13.80
N ALA A 143 -12.50 4.68 -13.13
CA ALA A 143 -12.64 4.66 -11.67
C ALA A 143 -13.66 3.62 -11.22
N VAL A 144 -13.30 2.79 -10.23
CA VAL A 144 -14.11 1.74 -9.62
C VAL A 144 -14.13 1.87 -8.10
N ALA A 145 -15.16 1.33 -7.44
CA ALA A 145 -15.33 1.42 -5.98
C ALA A 145 -15.31 0.05 -5.29
N GLU A 146 -15.05 -1.02 -6.04
CA GLU A 146 -15.11 -2.39 -5.51
C GLU A 146 -13.86 -2.69 -4.68
N GLU A 147 -14.08 -3.05 -3.40
CA GLU A 147 -13.03 -3.51 -2.47
C GLU A 147 -12.32 -4.76 -3.01
N GLY A 148 -11.00 -4.82 -2.83
CA GLY A 148 -10.18 -5.93 -3.32
C GLY A 148 -9.92 -5.91 -4.83
N THR A 149 -10.32 -4.84 -5.54
CA THR A 149 -9.83 -4.60 -6.91
C THR A 149 -8.32 -4.37 -6.85
N THR A 150 -7.56 -4.91 -7.80
CA THR A 150 -6.11 -4.70 -7.92
C THR A 150 -5.72 -4.19 -9.30
N PHE A 151 -4.66 -3.38 -9.33
CA PHE A 151 -3.94 -2.97 -10.52
C PHE A 151 -2.45 -3.17 -10.26
N GLU A 152 -1.72 -3.76 -11.19
CA GLU A 152 -0.30 -4.09 -11.04
C GLU A 152 0.51 -3.41 -12.14
N GLN A 153 1.67 -2.86 -11.76
CA GLN A 153 2.62 -2.26 -12.69
C GLN A 153 4.05 -2.50 -12.21
N SER A 154 4.91 -2.95 -13.11
CA SER A 154 6.37 -2.99 -12.91
C SER A 154 7.03 -1.90 -13.73
N PHE A 155 8.14 -1.36 -13.23
CA PHE A 155 8.90 -0.30 -13.89
C PHE A 155 10.31 -0.81 -14.22
N ASP A 156 10.63 -0.85 -15.54
CA ASP A 156 11.95 -1.27 -16.02
C ASP A 156 12.94 -0.10 -16.09
N ASN A 157 12.47 1.15 -15.90
CA ASN A 157 13.25 2.37 -15.93
C ASN A 157 13.35 2.98 -14.53
N THR A 158 14.52 3.52 -14.21
CA THR A 158 14.72 4.36 -13.03
C THR A 158 14.09 5.75 -13.24
N GLY A 159 13.83 6.46 -12.16
CA GLY A 159 13.29 7.83 -12.18
C GLY A 159 12.01 7.98 -11.36
N ILE A 160 11.37 9.12 -11.53
CA ILE A 160 10.20 9.50 -10.72
C ILE A 160 8.91 9.18 -11.48
N GLN A 161 8.03 8.44 -10.84
CA GLN A 161 6.69 8.12 -11.33
C GLN A 161 5.67 8.88 -10.49
N LEU A 162 4.98 9.83 -11.10
CA LEU A 162 3.95 10.65 -10.46
C LEU A 162 2.56 10.21 -10.93
N TYR A 163 1.63 10.03 -9.99
CA TYR A 163 0.29 9.58 -10.34
C TYR A 163 -0.79 10.18 -9.42
N GLN A 164 -2.03 10.05 -9.85
CA GLN A 164 -3.19 10.60 -9.18
C GLN A 164 -4.42 9.72 -9.33
N CYS A 165 -5.41 9.94 -8.48
CA CYS A 165 -6.77 9.51 -8.74
C CYS A 165 -7.50 10.63 -9.49
N THR A 166 -7.86 10.41 -10.75
CA THR A 166 -8.44 11.44 -11.62
C THR A 166 -9.67 12.15 -11.01
N PRO A 167 -10.68 11.45 -10.44
CA PRO A 167 -11.82 12.12 -9.83
C PRO A 167 -11.49 12.86 -8.52
N HIS A 168 -10.38 12.54 -7.84
CA HIS A 168 -10.06 13.09 -6.52
C HIS A 168 -8.72 13.84 -6.45
N GLN A 169 -8.07 14.13 -7.58
CA GLN A 169 -6.83 14.91 -7.62
C GLN A 169 -6.94 16.27 -6.91
N GLY A 170 -8.06 16.97 -7.12
CA GLY A 170 -8.33 18.25 -6.45
C GLY A 170 -8.58 18.14 -4.94
N ASN A 171 -8.68 16.93 -4.41
CA ASN A 171 -8.80 16.64 -2.98
C ASN A 171 -7.49 16.14 -2.37
N GLY A 172 -6.39 16.16 -3.14
CA GLY A 172 -5.08 15.70 -2.69
C GLY A 172 -4.88 14.18 -2.76
N MET A 173 -5.63 13.46 -3.61
CA MET A 173 -5.38 12.04 -3.86
C MET A 173 -4.29 11.88 -4.92
N LEU A 174 -3.05 12.05 -4.47
CA LEU A 174 -1.81 12.02 -5.25
C LEU A 174 -0.86 10.96 -4.69
N GLY A 175 -0.01 10.41 -5.55
CA GLY A 175 1.01 9.44 -5.16
C GLY A 175 2.26 9.53 -6.01
N ALA A 176 3.38 9.07 -5.48
CA ALA A 176 4.66 9.08 -6.18
C ALA A 176 5.49 7.83 -5.88
N ILE A 177 6.32 7.46 -6.85
CA ILE A 177 7.27 6.35 -6.75
C ILE A 177 8.63 6.85 -7.23
N GLU A 178 9.67 6.63 -6.44
CA GLU A 178 11.04 6.70 -6.88
C GLU A 178 11.52 5.29 -7.25
N VAL A 179 11.90 5.10 -8.50
CA VAL A 179 12.48 3.83 -8.98
C VAL A 179 13.97 3.99 -9.04
N VAL A 180 14.72 3.20 -8.26
CA VAL A 180 16.18 3.17 -8.24
C VAL A 180 16.73 1.94 -8.96
N GLU A 181 18.04 1.92 -9.26
CA GLU A 181 18.70 0.72 -9.80
C GLU A 181 18.76 -0.38 -8.73
N SER A 182 18.54 -1.63 -9.16
CA SER A 182 18.64 -2.84 -8.34
C SER A 182 20.09 -3.21 -8.02
#